data_5096a71a9bc5ebb7b4d3864ab943e471
#
_entry.id   5096a71a9bc5ebb7b4d3864ab943e471
#
_cell.length_a   1.000
_cell.length_b   1.000
_cell.length_c   1.000
_cell.angle_alpha   90.00
_cell.angle_beta   90.00
_cell.angle_gamma   90.00
#
_symmetry.space_group_name_H-M   'P 1'
#
loop_
_entity.id
_entity.type
_entity.pdbx_description
1 polymer ?
#
loop_
_entity_poly.entity_id
_entity_poly.type
_entity_poly.pdbx_seq_one_letter_code
_entity_poly.pdbx_strand_id
1 'polypeptide(L)'
;MLKDEIVGRKTKGGKNMSVVSTNLLLEAGVHFGHQTKRWNPKMKEYIFTSRDGIYIIDLQKTAKKIEEAYEAMKAIAANDGKVLFVGTRKQASEAVHDEAIRSNSYYVTERWLGGTLTNFRTIRNRVKRLEQIEEMEKNGTFDILPKKEVVKLKKEYDKLNKLLCGIREMNKLPNAIFIVDPSKEFNARSEERR
;
A
#
# COMPACT_ATOMS: atom_id res chain seq x y z
N MET A 1 -23.03 4.67 3.96
CA MET A 1 -23.44 4.26 5.29
C MET A 1 -22.80 2.94 5.76
N LEU A 2 -21.57 2.63 5.36
CA LEU A 2 -20.80 1.45 5.81
C LEU A 2 -19.39 1.82 6.27
N LYS A 3 -19.06 3.12 6.36
CA LYS A 3 -17.70 3.61 6.65
C LYS A 3 -17.40 3.78 8.15
N ASP A 4 -18.39 3.73 9.02
CA ASP A 4 -18.20 4.11 10.44
C ASP A 4 -18.16 2.93 11.43
N GLU A 5 -18.30 1.68 10.98
CA GLU A 5 -18.30 0.50 11.85
C GLU A 5 -16.94 -0.17 12.08
N ILE A 6 -15.88 0.31 11.41
CA ILE A 6 -14.54 -0.31 11.51
C ILE A 6 -13.72 0.21 12.70
N VAL A 7 -14.19 1.27 13.36
CA VAL A 7 -13.52 1.81 14.55
C VAL A 7 -14.10 1.16 15.81
N GLY A 8 -13.34 0.23 16.38
CA GLY A 8 -13.72 -0.58 17.53
C GLY A 8 -14.29 0.22 18.71
N ARG A 9 -15.57 0.03 19.01
CA ARG A 9 -16.18 0.45 20.27
C ARG A 9 -15.59 -0.37 21.42
N LYS A 10 -14.90 0.30 22.33
CA LYS A 10 -14.54 -0.26 23.65
C LYS A 10 -15.82 -0.52 24.44
N THR A 11 -16.21 -1.79 24.59
CA THR A 11 -17.15 -2.18 25.60
C THR A 11 -16.41 -2.63 26.86
N LYS A 12 -16.84 -2.12 28.02
CA LYS A 12 -16.33 -2.50 29.35
C LYS A 12 -16.61 -3.99 29.61
N GLY A 13 -15.58 -4.81 29.58
CA GLY A 13 -15.67 -6.24 29.89
C GLY A 13 -14.54 -6.99 29.19
N GLY A 14 -13.52 -7.42 29.92
CA GLY A 14 -12.24 -7.96 29.47
C GLY A 14 -12.29 -9.22 28.58
N LYS A 15 -12.85 -9.13 27.40
CA LYS A 15 -12.59 -10.07 26.29
C LYS A 15 -11.83 -9.29 25.22
N ASN A 16 -10.64 -9.77 24.87
CA ASN A 16 -9.92 -9.28 23.68
C ASN A 16 -10.85 -9.37 22.48
N MET A 17 -11.43 -8.24 22.08
CA MET A 17 -12.23 -8.20 20.87
C MET A 17 -11.24 -8.27 19.70
N SER A 18 -11.40 -9.27 18.86
CA SER A 18 -10.63 -9.39 17.62
C SER A 18 -10.82 -8.12 16.79
N VAL A 19 -9.74 -7.63 16.19
CA VAL A 19 -9.72 -6.41 15.36
C VAL A 19 -10.73 -6.50 14.22
N VAL A 20 -10.93 -7.72 13.69
CA VAL A 20 -11.89 -8.01 12.62
C VAL A 20 -12.67 -9.26 12.98
N SER A 21 -14.01 -9.22 12.85
CA SER A 21 -14.85 -10.40 13.07
C SER A 21 -14.70 -11.40 11.91
N THR A 22 -14.78 -12.69 12.21
CA THR A 22 -14.74 -13.75 11.20
C THR A 22 -15.90 -13.66 10.20
N ASN A 23 -17.06 -13.11 10.63
CA ASN A 23 -18.19 -12.89 9.75
C ASN A 23 -17.90 -11.84 8.69
N LEU A 24 -17.27 -10.72 9.05
CA LEU A 24 -16.83 -9.70 8.08
C LEU A 24 -15.82 -10.27 7.07
N LEU A 25 -14.89 -11.11 7.53
CA LEU A 25 -13.95 -11.77 6.65
C LEU A 25 -14.65 -12.73 5.67
N LEU A 26 -15.69 -13.41 6.13
CA LEU A 26 -16.49 -14.31 5.29
C LEU A 26 -17.29 -13.52 4.24
N GLU A 27 -17.96 -12.46 4.64
CA GLU A 27 -18.72 -11.55 3.76
C GLU A 27 -17.83 -10.88 2.70
N ALA A 28 -16.62 -10.46 3.10
CA ALA A 28 -15.62 -9.90 2.18
C ALA A 28 -15.02 -10.94 1.22
N GLY A 29 -15.35 -12.24 1.37
CA GLY A 29 -14.88 -13.31 0.49
C GLY A 29 -13.40 -13.64 0.61
N VAL A 30 -12.72 -13.24 1.69
CA VAL A 30 -11.27 -13.46 1.87
C VAL A 30 -10.90 -14.93 2.13
N HIS A 31 -11.89 -15.79 2.35
CA HIS A 31 -11.71 -17.24 2.46
C HIS A 31 -11.45 -17.92 1.11
N PHE A 32 -11.77 -17.28 -0.02
CA PHE A 32 -11.48 -17.83 -1.34
C PHE A 32 -9.99 -17.72 -1.67
N GLY A 33 -9.36 -18.86 -1.87
CA GLY A 33 -7.98 -18.95 -2.33
C GLY A 33 -7.87 -19.08 -3.86
N HIS A 34 -6.77 -19.64 -4.32
CA HIS A 34 -6.53 -19.90 -5.72
C HIS A 34 -7.07 -21.28 -6.13
N GLN A 35 -7.17 -21.50 -7.43
CA GLN A 35 -7.47 -22.81 -7.99
C GLN A 35 -6.44 -23.85 -7.55
N THR A 36 -6.88 -25.09 -7.35
CA THR A 36 -6.02 -26.21 -6.91
C THR A 36 -4.80 -26.43 -7.82
N LYS A 37 -4.92 -26.10 -9.11
CA LYS A 37 -3.81 -26.14 -10.08
C LYS A 37 -2.64 -25.20 -9.74
N ARG A 38 -2.89 -24.17 -8.94
CA ARG A 38 -1.89 -23.17 -8.49
C ARG A 38 -1.43 -23.44 -7.06
N TRP A 39 -1.37 -24.68 -6.66
CA TRP A 39 -0.95 -25.04 -5.32
C TRP A 39 0.46 -24.57 -5.01
N ASN A 40 0.64 -24.03 -3.79
CA ASN A 40 1.93 -23.65 -3.25
C ASN A 40 2.17 -24.39 -1.92
N PRO A 41 3.25 -25.17 -1.79
CA PRO A 41 3.56 -25.92 -0.57
C PRO A 41 3.60 -25.07 0.69
N LYS A 42 4.06 -23.82 0.59
CA LYS A 42 4.16 -22.86 1.71
C LYS A 42 2.79 -22.42 2.25
N MET A 43 1.73 -22.61 1.45
CA MET A 43 0.35 -22.25 1.86
C MET A 43 -0.39 -23.43 2.49
N LYS A 44 0.19 -24.63 2.54
CA LYS A 44 -0.45 -25.83 3.06
C LYS A 44 -1.05 -25.64 4.47
N GLU A 45 -0.32 -24.95 5.33
CA GLU A 45 -0.73 -24.72 6.71
C GLU A 45 -1.93 -23.77 6.84
N TYR A 46 -2.18 -22.92 5.85
CA TYR A 46 -3.25 -21.91 5.85
C TYR A 46 -4.50 -22.37 5.10
N ILE A 47 -4.44 -23.51 4.41
CA ILE A 47 -5.57 -24.05 3.68
C ILE A 47 -6.41 -24.89 4.61
N PHE A 48 -7.71 -24.59 4.70
CA PHE A 48 -8.68 -25.37 5.44
C PHE A 48 -9.16 -26.60 4.66
N THR A 49 -9.60 -26.39 3.41
CA THR A 49 -10.10 -27.43 2.52
C THR A 49 -10.05 -26.97 1.05
N SER A 50 -10.50 -27.83 0.14
CA SER A 50 -10.76 -27.45 -1.24
C SER A 50 -12.19 -27.78 -1.63
N ARG A 51 -12.87 -26.91 -2.34
CA ARG A 51 -14.23 -27.09 -2.85
C ARG A 51 -14.30 -26.57 -4.27
N ASP A 52 -14.92 -27.32 -5.15
CA ASP A 52 -15.13 -26.97 -6.57
C ASP A 52 -13.83 -26.54 -7.29
N GLY A 53 -12.70 -27.19 -6.95
CA GLY A 53 -11.40 -26.88 -7.54
C GLY A 53 -10.75 -25.59 -7.03
N ILE A 54 -11.28 -24.97 -5.96
CA ILE A 54 -10.74 -23.76 -5.31
C ILE A 54 -10.37 -24.11 -3.87
N TYR A 55 -9.22 -23.62 -3.40
CA TYR A 55 -8.82 -23.73 -2.00
C TYR A 55 -9.59 -22.74 -1.14
N ILE A 56 -9.97 -23.18 0.07
CA ILE A 56 -10.57 -22.34 1.10
C ILE A 56 -9.54 -22.11 2.19
N ILE A 57 -9.30 -20.85 2.50
CA ILE A 57 -8.33 -20.40 3.51
C ILE A 57 -8.97 -20.45 4.89
N ASP A 58 -8.18 -20.85 5.89
CA ASP A 58 -8.58 -20.87 7.29
C ASP A 58 -8.72 -19.45 7.85
N LEU A 59 -9.97 -19.00 8.06
CA LEU A 59 -10.26 -17.67 8.58
C LEU A 59 -9.83 -17.46 10.04
N GLN A 60 -9.74 -18.51 10.85
CA GLN A 60 -9.27 -18.39 12.23
C GLN A 60 -7.79 -18.02 12.26
N LYS A 61 -6.99 -18.64 11.38
CA LYS A 61 -5.58 -18.30 11.22
C LYS A 61 -5.41 -16.91 10.63
N THR A 62 -6.25 -16.55 9.66
CA THR A 62 -6.27 -15.22 9.07
C THR A 62 -6.54 -14.15 10.12
N ALA A 63 -7.56 -14.32 10.97
CA ALA A 63 -7.88 -13.38 12.04
C ALA A 63 -6.71 -13.18 13.01
N LYS A 64 -6.05 -14.26 13.44
CA LYS A 64 -4.86 -14.18 14.30
C LYS A 64 -3.71 -13.40 13.65
N LYS A 65 -3.48 -13.65 12.35
CA LYS A 65 -2.42 -12.94 11.61
C LYS A 65 -2.74 -11.45 11.39
N ILE A 66 -4.01 -11.11 11.26
CA ILE A 66 -4.45 -9.70 11.22
C ILE A 66 -4.21 -9.03 12.57
N GLU A 67 -4.50 -9.71 13.68
CA GLU A 67 -4.22 -9.18 15.03
C GLU A 67 -2.73 -8.96 15.27
N GLU A 68 -1.88 -9.92 14.90
CA GLU A 68 -0.42 -9.77 14.98
C GLU A 68 0.06 -8.57 14.14
N ALA A 69 -0.43 -8.42 12.90
CA ALA A 69 -0.10 -7.30 12.04
C ALA A 69 -0.59 -5.97 12.60
N TYR A 70 -1.79 -5.94 13.17
CA TYR A 70 -2.35 -4.74 13.80
C TYR A 70 -1.51 -4.27 15.00
N GLU A 71 -1.12 -5.17 15.90
CA GLU A 71 -0.27 -4.81 17.04
C GLU A 71 1.12 -4.32 16.60
N ALA A 72 1.70 -4.92 15.56
CA ALA A 72 2.96 -4.45 14.99
C ALA A 72 2.83 -3.02 14.41
N MET A 73 1.77 -2.76 13.65
CA MET A 73 1.51 -1.44 13.07
C MET A 73 1.21 -0.38 14.16
N LYS A 74 0.46 -0.77 15.18
CA LYS A 74 0.15 0.07 16.34
C LYS A 74 1.42 0.47 17.11
N ALA A 75 2.35 -0.46 17.31
CA ALA A 75 3.64 -0.18 17.95
C ALA A 75 4.48 0.82 17.15
N ILE A 76 4.47 0.71 15.80
CA ILE A 76 5.16 1.66 14.92
C ILE A 76 4.50 3.03 15.00
N ALA A 77 3.18 3.10 14.94
CA ALA A 77 2.43 4.36 15.02
C ALA A 77 2.59 5.05 16.39
N ALA A 78 2.69 4.28 17.48
CA ALA A 78 2.92 4.82 18.83
C ALA A 78 4.29 5.50 18.97
N ASN A 79 5.25 5.14 18.11
CA ASN A 79 6.58 5.75 18.04
C ASN A 79 6.69 6.81 16.93
N ASP A 80 5.59 7.40 16.48
CA ASP A 80 5.52 8.34 15.36
C ASP A 80 6.15 7.81 14.06
N GLY A 81 6.21 6.49 13.91
CA GLY A 81 6.75 5.82 12.74
C GLY A 81 5.82 6.00 11.53
N LYS A 82 6.40 6.25 10.37
CA LYS A 82 5.67 6.35 9.10
C LYS A 82 5.66 5.02 8.37
N VAL A 83 4.53 4.72 7.76
CA VAL A 83 4.31 3.51 6.98
C VAL A 83 4.24 3.84 5.50
N LEU A 84 4.75 2.96 4.66
CA LEU A 84 4.58 3.02 3.21
C LEU A 84 3.64 1.90 2.77
N PHE A 85 2.46 2.28 2.29
CA PHE A 85 1.50 1.33 1.72
C PHE A 85 1.80 1.09 0.24
N VAL A 86 1.87 -0.17 -0.16
CA VAL A 86 2.17 -0.57 -1.53
C VAL A 86 1.09 -1.51 -2.05
N GLY A 87 0.41 -1.10 -3.12
CA GLY A 87 -0.63 -1.90 -3.74
C GLY A 87 -0.93 -1.44 -5.15
N THR A 88 -0.31 -2.08 -6.15
CA THR A 88 -0.45 -1.70 -7.56
C THR A 88 -1.54 -2.48 -8.31
N ARG A 89 -2.27 -3.36 -7.62
CA ARG A 89 -3.44 -4.03 -8.19
C ARG A 89 -4.61 -3.07 -8.28
N LYS A 90 -5.32 -3.05 -9.42
CA LYS A 90 -6.51 -2.20 -9.63
C LYS A 90 -7.54 -2.33 -8.52
N GLN A 91 -7.72 -3.54 -7.99
CA GLN A 91 -8.66 -3.82 -6.90
C GLN A 91 -8.24 -3.23 -5.55
N ALA A 92 -6.93 -3.02 -5.35
CA ALA A 92 -6.38 -2.55 -4.08
C ALA A 92 -5.95 -1.07 -4.12
N SER A 93 -5.69 -0.53 -5.31
CA SER A 93 -5.08 0.80 -5.46
C SER A 93 -5.90 1.92 -4.83
N GLU A 94 -7.22 1.90 -5.00
CA GLU A 94 -8.11 2.91 -4.43
C GLU A 94 -8.15 2.82 -2.90
N ALA A 95 -8.35 1.61 -2.37
CA ALA A 95 -8.36 1.40 -0.92
C ALA A 95 -7.02 1.75 -0.26
N VAL A 96 -5.90 1.40 -0.90
CA VAL A 96 -4.55 1.74 -0.43
C VAL A 96 -4.33 3.26 -0.43
N HIS A 97 -4.77 3.96 -1.47
CA HIS A 97 -4.69 5.41 -1.55
C HIS A 97 -5.48 6.09 -0.42
N ASP A 98 -6.76 5.73 -0.28
CA ASP A 98 -7.66 6.36 0.69
C ASP A 98 -7.19 6.12 2.14
N GLU A 99 -6.80 4.89 2.46
CA GLU A 99 -6.33 4.55 3.80
C GLU A 99 -4.96 5.16 4.13
N ALA A 100 -4.08 5.30 3.15
CA ALA A 100 -2.81 5.98 3.35
C ALA A 100 -3.01 7.47 3.62
N ILE A 101 -3.90 8.15 2.90
CA ILE A 101 -4.24 9.55 3.18
C ILE A 101 -4.89 9.68 4.56
N ARG A 102 -5.86 8.82 4.88
CA ARG A 102 -6.54 8.84 6.18
C ARG A 102 -5.58 8.67 7.35
N SER A 103 -4.54 7.84 7.20
CA SER A 103 -3.53 7.58 8.22
C SER A 103 -2.31 8.50 8.15
N ASN A 104 -2.30 9.52 7.29
CA ASN A 104 -1.16 10.40 7.05
C ASN A 104 0.15 9.61 6.79
N SER A 105 0.04 8.61 5.93
CA SER A 105 1.09 7.67 5.56
C SER A 105 1.43 7.78 4.08
N TYR A 106 2.54 7.18 3.67
CA TYR A 106 2.97 7.19 2.27
C TYR A 106 2.32 6.05 1.48
N TYR A 107 2.22 6.20 0.16
CA TYR A 107 1.65 5.15 -0.69
C TYR A 107 2.31 5.04 -2.06
N VAL A 108 2.22 3.84 -2.66
CA VAL A 108 2.56 3.54 -4.04
C VAL A 108 1.45 2.69 -4.63
N THR A 109 0.66 3.26 -5.53
CA THR A 109 -0.53 2.63 -6.12
C THR A 109 -0.42 2.31 -7.60
N GLU A 110 0.53 2.95 -8.31
CA GLU A 110 0.67 2.76 -9.76
C GLU A 110 1.74 1.71 -10.10
N ARG A 111 2.98 2.02 -9.83
CA ARG A 111 4.11 1.13 -10.12
C ARG A 111 5.24 1.34 -9.13
N TRP A 112 5.75 0.28 -8.55
CA TRP A 112 6.98 0.33 -7.78
C TRP A 112 8.16 0.66 -8.69
N LEU A 113 8.89 1.70 -8.38
CA LEU A 113 10.14 2.04 -9.05
C LEU A 113 11.29 1.28 -8.40
N GLY A 114 12.09 0.59 -9.21
CA GLY A 114 13.31 -0.05 -8.70
C GLY A 114 14.23 0.98 -8.06
N GLY A 115 14.70 0.69 -6.85
CA GLY A 115 15.54 1.62 -6.09
C GLY A 115 14.77 2.62 -5.23
N THR A 116 13.47 2.45 -5.04
CA THR A 116 12.67 3.36 -4.18
C THR A 116 13.23 3.44 -2.77
N LEU A 117 13.75 2.38 -2.23
CA LEU A 117 14.39 2.33 -0.91
C LEU A 117 15.92 2.30 -1.01
N THR A 118 16.46 1.44 -1.86
CA THR A 118 17.90 1.22 -2.00
C THR A 118 18.63 2.37 -2.70
N ASN A 119 17.96 3.12 -3.56
CA ASN A 119 18.48 4.31 -4.22
C ASN A 119 17.60 5.53 -3.93
N PHE A 120 17.27 5.69 -2.67
CA PHE A 120 16.35 6.73 -2.18
C PHE A 120 16.76 8.15 -2.61
N ARG A 121 18.07 8.43 -2.62
CA ARG A 121 18.60 9.74 -3.05
C ARG A 121 18.18 10.08 -4.49
N THR A 122 18.24 9.12 -5.39
CA THR A 122 17.82 9.33 -6.79
C THR A 122 16.31 9.56 -6.90
N ILE A 123 15.52 8.83 -6.12
CA ILE A 123 14.07 9.02 -6.07
C ILE A 123 13.73 10.42 -5.53
N ARG A 124 14.41 10.89 -4.46
CA ARG A 124 14.25 12.26 -3.95
C ARG A 124 14.61 13.32 -4.99
N ASN A 125 15.63 13.08 -5.80
CA ASN A 125 15.97 14.01 -6.89
C ASN A 125 14.86 14.05 -7.97
N ARG A 126 14.16 12.95 -8.22
CA ARG A 126 12.99 12.93 -9.11
C ARG A 126 11.80 13.67 -8.53
N VAL A 127 11.58 13.56 -7.22
CA VAL A 127 10.56 14.37 -6.51
C VAL A 127 10.89 15.86 -6.60
N LYS A 128 12.13 16.25 -6.35
CA LYS A 128 12.58 17.64 -6.54
C LYS A 128 12.36 18.12 -7.97
N ARG A 129 12.60 17.29 -8.96
CA ARG A 129 12.33 17.62 -10.36
C ARG A 129 10.85 17.88 -10.61
N LEU A 130 9.96 17.09 -10.00
CA LEU A 130 8.52 17.32 -10.06
C LEU A 130 8.15 18.71 -9.48
N GLU A 131 8.70 19.03 -8.31
CA GLU A 131 8.49 20.33 -7.64
C GLU A 131 9.01 21.49 -8.50
N GLN A 132 10.19 21.34 -9.11
CA GLN A 132 10.76 22.35 -10.03
C GLN A 132 9.85 22.62 -11.23
N ILE A 133 9.25 21.60 -11.82
CA ILE A 133 8.33 21.78 -12.96
C ILE A 133 7.07 22.52 -12.50
N GLU A 134 6.54 22.24 -11.31
CA GLU A 134 5.42 22.98 -10.72
C GLU A 134 5.77 24.46 -10.46
N GLU A 135 6.97 24.71 -9.95
CA GLU A 135 7.45 26.08 -9.73
C GLU A 135 7.60 26.85 -11.05
N MET A 136 8.12 26.21 -12.10
CA MET A 136 8.22 26.81 -13.45
C MET A 136 6.85 27.19 -13.99
N GLU A 137 5.83 26.37 -13.78
CA GLU A 137 4.46 26.67 -14.17
C GLU A 137 3.89 27.86 -13.39
N LYS A 138 4.08 27.87 -12.05
CA LYS A 138 3.61 28.97 -11.18
C LYS A 138 4.29 30.30 -11.45
N ASN A 139 5.58 30.26 -11.81
CA ASN A 139 6.39 31.45 -12.09
C ASN A 139 6.21 31.98 -13.52
N GLY A 140 5.29 31.41 -14.32
CA GLY A 140 5.04 31.88 -15.69
C GLY A 140 6.17 31.53 -16.68
N THR A 141 7.14 30.70 -16.29
CA THR A 141 8.25 30.28 -17.16
C THR A 141 7.77 29.58 -18.41
N PHE A 142 6.61 28.91 -18.35
CA PHE A 142 6.01 28.23 -19.49
C PHE A 142 5.56 29.17 -20.61
N ASP A 143 5.31 30.46 -20.31
CA ASP A 143 4.91 31.45 -21.29
C ASP A 143 6.10 31.93 -22.15
N ILE A 144 7.32 31.81 -21.60
CA ILE A 144 8.58 32.23 -22.24
C ILE A 144 9.16 31.09 -23.09
N LEU A 145 8.88 29.84 -22.73
CA LEU A 145 9.43 28.65 -23.37
C LEU A 145 8.73 28.32 -24.70
N PRO A 146 9.46 27.74 -25.69
CA PRO A 146 8.83 27.24 -26.91
C PRO A 146 7.74 26.19 -26.60
N LYS A 147 6.60 26.25 -27.29
CA LYS A 147 5.45 25.34 -27.09
C LYS A 147 5.84 23.86 -27.07
N LYS A 148 6.82 23.45 -27.87
CA LYS A 148 7.31 22.07 -27.93
C LYS A 148 7.98 21.63 -26.63
N GLU A 149 8.67 22.51 -25.94
CA GLU A 149 9.32 22.23 -24.65
C GLU A 149 8.30 22.19 -23.52
N VAL A 150 7.34 23.11 -23.50
CA VAL A 150 6.24 23.09 -22.53
C VAL A 150 5.46 21.76 -22.60
N VAL A 151 5.17 21.28 -23.80
CA VAL A 151 4.49 19.97 -23.96
C VAL A 151 5.34 18.81 -23.41
N LYS A 152 6.66 18.85 -23.58
CA LYS A 152 7.56 17.83 -23.02
C LYS A 152 7.58 17.89 -21.48
N LEU A 153 7.68 19.09 -20.91
CA LEU A 153 7.68 19.29 -19.45
C LEU A 153 6.35 18.85 -18.83
N LYS A 154 5.22 19.14 -19.46
CA LYS A 154 3.90 18.66 -18.99
C LYS A 154 3.80 17.15 -19.02
N LYS A 155 4.28 16.50 -20.07
CA LYS A 155 4.32 15.02 -20.14
C LYS A 155 5.25 14.41 -19.08
N GLU A 156 6.39 15.08 -18.81
CA GLU A 156 7.31 14.66 -17.74
C GLU A 156 6.64 14.80 -16.38
N TYR A 157 5.98 15.94 -16.14
CA TYR A 157 5.21 16.21 -14.93
C TYR A 157 4.13 15.15 -14.67
N ASP A 158 3.27 14.90 -15.65
CA ASP A 158 2.19 13.91 -15.54
C ASP A 158 2.72 12.53 -15.16
N LYS A 159 3.82 12.12 -15.83
CA LYS A 159 4.47 10.84 -15.55
C LYS A 159 5.07 10.78 -14.15
N LEU A 160 5.76 11.82 -13.70
CA LEU A 160 6.39 11.88 -12.39
C LEU A 160 5.32 11.96 -11.30
N ASN A 161 4.31 12.81 -11.47
CA ASN A 161 3.22 12.96 -10.51
C ASN A 161 2.46 11.65 -10.32
N LYS A 162 2.11 10.97 -11.41
CA LYS A 162 1.45 9.66 -11.36
C LYS A 162 2.23 8.61 -10.54
N LEU A 163 3.55 8.63 -10.63
CA LEU A 163 4.39 7.61 -9.99
C LEU A 163 4.87 7.98 -8.59
N LEU A 164 4.98 9.28 -8.27
CA LEU A 164 5.67 9.76 -7.09
C LEU A 164 4.76 10.54 -6.12
N CYS A 165 3.49 10.82 -6.48
CA CYS A 165 2.60 11.63 -5.67
C CYS A 165 2.51 11.13 -4.21
N GLY A 166 2.40 9.83 -3.99
CA GLY A 166 2.25 9.25 -2.65
C GLY A 166 3.52 9.21 -1.81
N ILE A 167 4.69 9.46 -2.41
CA ILE A 167 5.97 9.50 -1.70
C ILE A 167 6.62 10.89 -1.72
N ARG A 168 5.86 11.90 -2.12
CA ARG A 168 6.36 13.28 -2.26
C ARG A 168 6.92 13.83 -0.95
N GLU A 169 6.20 13.62 0.14
CA GLU A 169 6.58 14.10 1.49
C GLU A 169 7.55 13.16 2.20
N MET A 170 7.92 12.05 1.60
CA MET A 170 8.81 11.06 2.20
C MET A 170 10.26 11.56 2.19
N ASN A 171 10.67 12.25 3.26
CA ASN A 171 12.03 12.79 3.42
C ASN A 171 13.01 11.79 4.02
N LYS A 172 12.51 10.76 4.70
CA LYS A 172 13.26 9.66 5.31
C LYS A 172 12.65 8.34 4.89
N LEU A 173 13.43 7.27 4.97
CA LEU A 173 12.89 5.92 4.75
C LEU A 173 11.76 5.64 5.74
N PRO A 174 10.71 4.91 5.32
CA PRO A 174 9.60 4.56 6.18
C PRO A 174 10.04 3.54 7.23
N ASN A 175 9.37 3.53 8.39
CA ASN A 175 9.64 2.57 9.47
C ASN A 175 9.08 1.17 9.18
N ALA A 176 8.03 1.11 8.34
CA ALA A 176 7.45 -0.14 7.86
C ALA A 176 6.89 0.00 6.45
N ILE A 177 6.75 -1.14 5.80
CA ILE A 177 6.11 -1.26 4.50
C ILE A 177 4.95 -2.23 4.63
N PHE A 178 3.77 -1.78 4.20
CA PHE A 178 2.58 -2.63 4.11
C PHE A 178 2.32 -2.98 2.64
N ILE A 179 2.55 -4.24 2.27
CA ILE A 179 2.47 -4.69 0.88
C ILE A 179 1.21 -5.50 0.66
N VAL A 180 0.36 -5.06 -0.27
CA VAL A 180 -0.79 -5.81 -0.75
C VAL A 180 -0.37 -6.65 -1.96
N ASP A 181 -0.57 -7.96 -1.88
CA ASP A 181 -0.12 -8.95 -2.87
C ASP A 181 1.41 -8.99 -3.05
N PRO A 182 2.15 -9.54 -2.08
CA PRO A 182 3.62 -9.61 -2.11
C PRO A 182 4.17 -10.47 -3.26
N SER A 183 3.31 -11.24 -3.93
CA SER A 183 3.67 -12.02 -5.11
C SER A 183 3.87 -11.11 -6.34
N LYS A 184 3.02 -10.11 -6.50
CA LYS A 184 3.14 -9.11 -7.56
C LYS A 184 4.19 -8.06 -7.23
N GLU A 185 4.24 -7.62 -5.98
CA GLU A 185 5.15 -6.58 -5.50
C GLU A 185 6.51 -7.18 -5.06
N PHE A 186 7.01 -8.15 -5.84
CA PHE A 186 8.27 -8.83 -5.55
C PHE A 186 9.44 -7.85 -5.40
N ASN A 187 9.50 -6.80 -6.22
CA ASN A 187 10.56 -5.79 -6.16
C ASN A 187 10.53 -5.01 -4.85
N ALA A 188 9.35 -4.55 -4.41
CA ALA A 188 9.19 -3.85 -3.13
C ALA A 188 9.62 -4.74 -1.97
N ARG A 189 9.18 -6.00 -1.95
CA ARG A 189 9.54 -6.98 -0.93
C ARG A 189 11.02 -7.32 -0.93
N SER A 190 11.65 -7.35 -2.11
CA SER A 190 13.08 -7.65 -2.24
C SER A 190 13.94 -6.48 -1.78
N GLU A 191 13.52 -5.24 -2.05
CA GLU A 191 14.25 -4.05 -1.63
C GLU A 191 14.18 -3.80 -0.12
N GLU A 192 13.09 -4.17 0.53
CA GLU A 192 12.95 -4.05 1.99
C GLU A 192 13.99 -4.87 2.73
N ARG A 193 14.40 -6.02 2.16
CA ARG A 193 15.37 -6.94 2.76
C ARG A 193 16.83 -6.57 2.54
N ARG A 194 17.11 -5.52 1.78
CA ARG A 194 18.46 -5.04 1.46
C ARG A 194 18.83 -3.82 2.29
#